data_bef20c16928746be7910fb15c2408a12
#
_entry.id   bef20c16928746be7910fb15c2408a12
#
_cell.length_a   1.000
_cell.length_b   1.000
_cell.length_c   1.000
_cell.angle_alpha   90.00
_cell.angle_beta   90.00
_cell.angle_gamma   90.00
#
_symmetry.space_group_name_H-M   'P 1'
#
loop_
_entity.id
_entity.type
_entity.pdbx_description
1 polymer ?
#
loop_
_entity_poly.entity_id
_entity_poly.type
_entity_poly.pdbx_seq_one_letter_code
_entity_poly.pdbx_strand_id
1 'polypeptide(L)'
;MSKDKKEMEKSNHITFEKRKELDYRTNEAYKSLRTNIQFCGEGIKVIAFTSCTPNEGKSSVAFNLSHSFAQDGKKVIMIDADLRKSVLVGRYKVGAIESGLSHYLSGQTKFEDIVFSTDIDNFDIIFSGPYAPNPAELLGSGKFSEM
;
A
#
# COMPACT_ATOMS: atom_id res chain seq x y z
N MET A 1 -35.37 -8.85 11.15
CA MET A 1 -34.26 -9.40 10.35
C MET A 1 -33.78 -8.42 9.28
N SER A 2 -33.50 -7.18 9.61
CA SER A 2 -33.06 -6.20 8.58
C SER A 2 -32.16 -5.07 9.10
N LYS A 3 -31.70 -5.12 10.35
CA LYS A 3 -30.76 -4.13 10.88
C LYS A 3 -29.31 -4.64 10.94
N ASP A 4 -29.09 -5.94 11.04
CA ASP A 4 -27.75 -6.52 11.23
C ASP A 4 -26.95 -6.70 9.93
N LYS A 5 -27.56 -6.49 8.76
CA LYS A 5 -26.86 -6.54 7.46
C LYS A 5 -26.31 -5.19 6.98
N LYS A 6 -26.68 -4.09 7.63
CA LYS A 6 -26.25 -2.73 7.26
C LYS A 6 -25.03 -2.21 8.04
N GLU A 7 -24.64 -2.93 9.11
CA GLU A 7 -23.44 -2.60 9.89
C GLU A 7 -22.17 -3.36 9.44
N MET A 8 -22.27 -4.29 8.49
CA MET A 8 -21.15 -5.10 8.00
C MET A 8 -20.47 -4.58 6.74
N GLU A 9 -20.84 -3.40 6.25
CA GLU A 9 -20.13 -2.71 5.17
C GLU A 9 -19.61 -1.35 5.65
N LYS A 10 -18.74 -1.32 6.66
CA LYS A 10 -17.68 -0.33 6.68
C LYS A 10 -16.72 -0.75 5.57
N SER A 11 -17.03 -0.39 4.34
CA SER A 11 -16.08 -0.56 3.26
C SER A 11 -14.86 0.28 3.60
N ASN A 12 -13.74 -0.36 3.91
CA ASN A 12 -12.45 0.30 4.04
C ASN A 12 -12.07 0.84 2.65
N HIS A 13 -12.74 1.91 2.24
CA HIS A 13 -12.52 2.57 0.97
C HIS A 13 -11.93 3.94 1.19
N ILE A 14 -10.90 4.27 0.43
CA ILE A 14 -10.25 5.57 0.46
C ILE A 14 -10.19 6.18 -0.94
N THR A 15 -10.14 7.50 -0.98
CA THR A 15 -9.89 8.27 -2.20
C THR A 15 -8.60 9.06 -2.03
N PHE A 16 -7.76 9.04 -3.03
CA PHE A 16 -6.55 9.86 -3.06
C PHE A 16 -6.88 11.28 -3.49
N GLU A 17 -7.21 12.17 -2.52
CA GLU A 17 -7.58 13.56 -2.80
C GLU A 17 -6.46 14.34 -3.48
N LYS A 18 -5.21 14.00 -3.20
CA LYS A 18 -4.04 14.65 -3.75
C LYS A 18 -3.18 13.65 -4.53
N ARG A 19 -3.55 13.41 -5.77
CA ARG A 19 -2.73 12.63 -6.70
C ARG A 19 -2.18 13.55 -7.79
N LYS A 20 -0.85 13.64 -7.89
CA LYS A 20 -0.22 14.39 -8.97
C LYS A 20 -0.28 13.53 -10.25
N GLU A 21 -0.87 14.09 -11.29
CA GLU A 21 -0.77 13.50 -12.62
C GLU A 21 0.69 13.49 -13.08
N LEU A 22 1.13 12.36 -13.62
CA LEU A 22 2.44 12.23 -14.20
C LEU A 22 2.45 12.83 -15.61
N ASP A 23 3.51 13.52 -15.96
CA ASP A 23 3.73 13.89 -17.35
C ASP A 23 3.92 12.63 -18.22
N TYR A 24 3.73 12.80 -19.53
CA TYR A 24 3.80 11.69 -20.48
C TYR A 24 5.11 10.89 -20.38
N ARG A 25 6.24 11.58 -20.29
CA ARG A 25 7.57 10.94 -20.25
C ARG A 25 7.75 10.10 -18.98
N THR A 26 7.35 10.62 -17.83
CA THR A 26 7.42 9.92 -16.56
C THR A 26 6.49 8.71 -16.56
N ASN A 27 5.28 8.85 -17.11
CA ASN A 27 4.34 7.74 -17.22
C ASN A 27 4.90 6.61 -18.10
N GLU A 28 5.49 6.92 -19.24
CA GLU A 28 6.13 5.94 -20.11
C GLU A 28 7.34 5.25 -19.45
N ALA A 29 8.09 5.98 -18.61
CA ALA A 29 9.17 5.39 -17.82
C ALA A 29 8.65 4.33 -16.82
N TYR A 30 7.52 4.56 -16.15
CA TYR A 30 6.91 3.55 -15.27
C TYR A 30 6.36 2.35 -16.03
N LYS A 31 5.79 2.55 -17.22
CA LYS A 31 5.38 1.43 -18.09
C LYS A 31 6.58 0.58 -18.50
N SER A 32 7.68 1.21 -18.87
CA SER A 32 8.92 0.51 -19.23
C SER A 32 9.51 -0.24 -18.03
N LEU A 33 9.53 0.38 -16.85
CA LEU A 33 9.97 -0.28 -15.62
C LEU A 33 9.10 -1.49 -15.30
N ARG A 34 7.77 -1.37 -15.38
CA ARG A 34 6.83 -2.48 -15.20
C ARG A 34 7.14 -3.61 -16.16
N THR A 35 7.28 -3.31 -17.45
CA THR A 35 7.60 -4.31 -18.47
C THR A 35 8.92 -5.03 -18.17
N ASN A 36 9.96 -4.30 -17.79
CA ASN A 36 11.24 -4.88 -17.43
C ASN A 36 11.13 -5.83 -16.21
N ILE A 37 10.33 -5.46 -15.21
CA ILE A 37 10.08 -6.33 -14.05
C ILE A 37 9.33 -7.60 -14.48
N GLN A 38 8.35 -7.49 -15.36
CA GLN A 38 7.64 -8.66 -15.90
C GLN A 38 8.57 -9.62 -16.65
N PHE A 39 9.61 -9.10 -17.31
CA PHE A 39 10.61 -9.92 -17.99
C PHE A 39 11.69 -10.49 -17.06
N CYS A 40 11.83 -9.99 -15.82
CA CYS A 40 12.80 -10.55 -14.85
C CYS A 40 12.46 -11.95 -14.38
N GLY A 41 11.23 -12.43 -14.57
CA GLY A 41 10.83 -13.79 -14.24
C GLY A 41 9.32 -13.97 -14.18
N GLU A 42 8.87 -15.10 -14.71
CA GLU A 42 7.49 -15.55 -14.53
C GLU A 42 7.28 -15.89 -13.06
N GLY A 43 6.35 -15.21 -12.39
CA GLY A 43 5.98 -15.50 -11.01
C GLY A 43 6.50 -14.53 -9.97
N ILE A 44 7.14 -13.41 -10.35
CA ILE A 44 7.39 -12.31 -9.40
C ILE A 44 6.04 -11.75 -8.94
N LYS A 45 5.75 -11.94 -7.64
CA LYS A 45 4.52 -11.46 -7.00
C LYS A 45 4.77 -10.37 -5.98
N VAL A 46 5.98 -10.29 -5.43
CA VAL A 46 6.34 -9.36 -4.38
C VAL A 46 7.54 -8.52 -4.85
N ILE A 47 7.41 -7.22 -4.74
CA ILE A 47 8.46 -6.25 -5.07
C ILE A 47 8.70 -5.39 -3.84
N ALA A 48 9.90 -5.46 -3.28
CA ALA A 48 10.30 -4.66 -2.14
C ALA A 48 11.09 -3.43 -2.58
N PHE A 49 10.75 -2.28 -2.02
CA PHE A 49 11.46 -1.02 -2.22
C PHE A 49 12.25 -0.64 -0.98
N THR A 50 13.51 -0.37 -1.16
CA THR A 50 14.40 0.13 -0.10
C THR A 50 15.22 1.30 -0.62
N SER A 51 15.77 2.10 0.30
CA SER A 51 16.67 3.21 -0.02
C SER A 51 17.70 3.39 1.08
N CYS A 52 18.83 3.97 0.74
CA CYS A 52 19.92 4.19 1.70
C CYS A 52 19.68 5.41 2.59
N THR A 53 18.97 6.42 2.07
CA THR A 53 18.68 7.67 2.78
C THR A 53 17.19 7.98 2.77
N PRO A 54 16.70 8.74 3.77
CA PRO A 54 15.31 9.19 3.76
C PRO A 54 15.06 10.19 2.61
N ASN A 55 13.80 10.26 2.18
CA ASN A 55 13.33 11.22 1.16
C ASN A 55 13.92 11.05 -0.27
N GLU A 56 14.44 9.89 -0.63
CA GLU A 56 14.89 9.56 -2.00
C GLU A 56 13.75 9.25 -3.00
N GLY A 57 12.50 9.37 -2.58
CA GLY A 57 11.35 9.12 -3.45
C GLY A 57 10.84 7.66 -3.45
N LYS A 58 11.33 6.81 -2.57
CA LYS A 58 10.94 5.40 -2.44
C LYS A 58 9.42 5.19 -2.50
N SER A 59 8.68 5.88 -1.64
CA SER A 59 7.22 5.75 -1.58
C SER A 59 6.52 6.26 -2.84
N SER A 60 7.06 7.28 -3.49
CA SER A 60 6.52 7.79 -4.77
C SER A 60 6.73 6.80 -5.91
N VAL A 61 7.90 6.20 -5.98
CA VAL A 61 8.22 5.17 -6.99
C VAL A 61 7.35 3.94 -6.76
N ALA A 62 7.23 3.47 -5.53
CA ALA A 62 6.39 2.33 -5.18
C ALA A 62 4.92 2.57 -5.56
N PHE A 63 4.36 3.74 -5.21
CA PHE A 63 2.99 4.09 -5.55
C PHE A 63 2.75 4.14 -7.07
N ASN A 64 3.59 4.87 -7.80
CA ASN A 64 3.42 5.03 -9.25
C ASN A 64 3.63 3.72 -10.02
N LEU A 65 4.55 2.88 -9.57
CA LEU A 65 4.72 1.55 -10.16
C LEU A 65 3.52 0.65 -9.86
N SER A 66 3.01 0.65 -8.63
CA SER A 66 1.78 -0.05 -8.26
C SER A 66 0.60 0.39 -9.13
N HIS A 67 0.44 1.70 -9.31
CA HIS A 67 -0.56 2.27 -10.21
C HIS A 67 -0.38 1.80 -11.66
N SER A 68 0.86 1.77 -12.16
CA SER A 68 1.14 1.27 -13.50
C SER A 68 0.77 -0.20 -13.70
N PHE A 69 1.01 -1.06 -12.70
CA PHE A 69 0.57 -2.45 -12.73
C PHE A 69 -0.95 -2.58 -12.67
N ALA A 70 -1.62 -1.78 -11.84
CA ALA A 70 -3.07 -1.76 -11.72
C ALA A 70 -3.74 -1.34 -13.04
N GLN A 71 -3.20 -0.33 -13.72
CA GLN A 71 -3.65 0.09 -15.06
C GLN A 71 -3.47 -1.01 -16.13
N ASP A 72 -2.51 -1.91 -15.95
CA ASP A 72 -2.30 -3.09 -16.81
C ASP A 72 -3.23 -4.26 -16.45
N GLY A 73 -4.21 -4.04 -15.59
CA GLY A 73 -5.20 -5.04 -15.19
C GLY A 73 -4.72 -6.02 -14.11
N LYS A 74 -3.55 -5.82 -13.53
CA LYS A 74 -3.06 -6.63 -12.40
C LYS A 74 -3.72 -6.18 -11.11
N LYS A 75 -4.14 -7.14 -10.28
CA LYS A 75 -4.54 -6.83 -8.91
C LYS A 75 -3.31 -6.55 -8.06
N VAL A 76 -3.25 -5.37 -7.49
CA VAL A 76 -2.09 -4.86 -6.75
C VAL A 76 -2.51 -4.47 -5.34
N ILE A 77 -1.70 -4.87 -4.37
CA ILE A 77 -1.76 -4.33 -3.02
C ILE A 77 -0.43 -3.65 -2.70
N MET A 78 -0.49 -2.38 -2.32
CA MET A 78 0.69 -1.66 -1.84
C MET A 78 0.72 -1.72 -0.32
N ILE A 79 1.83 -2.14 0.25
CA ILE A 79 2.02 -2.24 1.70
C ILE A 79 3.02 -1.17 2.14
N ASP A 80 2.58 -0.25 2.98
CA ASP A 80 3.45 0.71 3.63
C ASP A 80 4.09 0.10 4.87
N ALA A 81 5.30 -0.40 4.70
CA ALA A 81 6.07 -1.02 5.77
C ALA A 81 6.98 -0.03 6.53
N ASP A 82 6.85 1.27 6.28
CA ASP A 82 7.55 2.30 7.06
C ASP A 82 6.84 2.55 8.39
N LEU A 83 7.03 1.63 9.34
CA LEU A 83 6.41 1.70 10.67
C LEU A 83 7.00 2.79 11.57
N ARG A 84 8.06 3.47 11.12
CA ARG A 84 8.74 4.53 11.89
C ARG A 84 8.24 5.92 11.52
N LYS A 85 8.12 6.20 10.23
CA LYS A 85 7.81 7.54 9.73
C LYS A 85 7.12 7.49 8.38
N SER A 86 5.95 6.85 8.32
CA SER A 86 5.14 6.88 7.11
C SER A 86 4.74 8.30 6.73
N VAL A 87 4.73 8.57 5.43
CA VAL A 87 4.31 9.85 4.85
C VAL A 87 3.09 9.71 3.93
N LEU A 88 2.61 8.50 3.67
CA LEU A 88 1.60 8.25 2.64
C LEU A 88 0.25 8.88 2.98
N VAL A 89 -0.23 8.76 4.21
CA VAL A 89 -1.51 9.32 4.66
C VAL A 89 -1.54 10.84 4.43
N GLY A 90 -0.51 11.54 4.87
CA GLY A 90 -0.41 13.00 4.70
C GLY A 90 -0.17 13.42 3.25
N ARG A 91 0.64 12.66 2.51
CA ARG A 91 1.00 12.95 1.12
C ARG A 91 -0.23 12.91 0.19
N TYR A 92 -1.06 11.89 0.34
CA TYR A 92 -2.21 11.67 -0.51
C TYR A 92 -3.53 12.16 0.08
N LYS A 93 -3.50 12.72 1.29
CA LYS A 93 -4.67 13.26 2.01
C LYS A 93 -5.86 12.29 2.04
N VAL A 94 -5.59 11.07 2.46
CA VAL A 94 -6.58 9.99 2.47
C VAL A 94 -7.54 10.02 3.66
N GLY A 95 -7.41 11.03 4.53
CA GLY A 95 -8.20 11.13 5.75
C GLY A 95 -7.57 10.39 6.94
N ALA A 96 -8.37 10.15 7.98
CA ALA A 96 -7.92 9.45 9.17
C ALA A 96 -7.90 7.93 8.92
N ILE A 97 -6.75 7.31 9.18
CA ILE A 97 -6.58 5.86 9.13
C ILE A 97 -6.52 5.35 10.57
N GLU A 98 -7.56 4.63 11.00
CA GLU A 98 -7.68 4.14 12.38
C GLU A 98 -6.81 2.92 12.63
N SER A 99 -6.64 2.05 11.64
CA SER A 99 -5.89 0.79 11.75
C SER A 99 -4.93 0.62 10.59
N GLY A 100 -3.79 0.01 10.83
CA GLY A 100 -2.79 -0.27 9.82
C GLY A 100 -1.90 -1.45 10.16
N LEU A 101 -0.84 -1.62 9.39
CA LEU A 101 0.08 -2.76 9.48
C LEU A 101 0.61 -2.99 10.90
N SER A 102 0.98 -1.93 11.62
CA SER A 102 1.47 -2.03 13.01
C SER A 102 0.45 -2.65 13.95
N HIS A 103 -0.84 -2.32 13.82
CA HIS A 103 -1.92 -2.92 14.60
C HIS A 103 -2.11 -4.41 14.29
N TYR A 104 -2.07 -4.76 13.00
CA TYR A 104 -2.19 -6.16 12.59
C TYR A 104 -1.02 -7.00 13.10
N LEU A 105 0.21 -6.54 12.90
CA LEU A 105 1.40 -7.27 13.33
C LEU A 105 1.50 -7.45 14.84
N SER A 106 0.99 -6.48 15.61
CA SER A 106 0.91 -6.56 17.08
C SER A 106 -0.31 -7.34 17.58
N GLY A 107 -1.17 -7.85 16.70
CA GLY A 107 -2.32 -8.67 17.07
C GLY A 107 -3.54 -7.90 17.54
N GLN A 108 -3.60 -6.59 17.31
CA GLN A 108 -4.69 -5.73 17.77
C GLN A 108 -5.88 -5.68 16.81
N THR A 109 -5.69 -6.09 15.55
CA THR A 109 -6.73 -6.07 14.52
C THR A 109 -6.57 -7.22 13.55
N LYS A 110 -7.59 -7.48 12.74
CA LYS A 110 -7.56 -8.52 11.69
C LYS A 110 -6.97 -7.96 10.40
N PHE A 111 -6.57 -8.86 9.51
CA PHE A 111 -6.02 -8.50 8.21
C PHE A 111 -7.02 -7.71 7.35
N GLU A 112 -8.28 -8.13 7.36
CA GLU A 112 -9.35 -7.51 6.59
C GLU A 112 -9.60 -6.06 6.99
N ASP A 113 -9.34 -5.71 8.25
CA ASP A 113 -9.58 -4.37 8.80
C ASP A 113 -8.50 -3.35 8.37
N ILE A 114 -7.37 -3.81 7.85
CA ILE A 114 -6.24 -2.95 7.44
C ILE A 114 -6.08 -2.83 5.93
N VAL A 115 -6.83 -3.60 5.15
CA VAL A 115 -6.84 -3.52 3.69
C VAL A 115 -7.86 -2.48 3.25
N PHE A 116 -7.40 -1.48 2.52
CA PHE A 116 -8.26 -0.43 1.98
C PHE A 116 -8.34 -0.54 0.46
N SER A 117 -9.56 -0.64 -0.06
CA SER A 117 -9.80 -0.43 -1.49
C SER A 117 -9.63 1.05 -1.83
N THR A 118 -9.29 1.35 -3.06
CA THR A 118 -9.04 2.73 -3.49
C THR A 118 -9.92 3.13 -4.66
N ASP A 119 -9.90 4.43 -5.00
CA ASP A 119 -10.51 4.98 -6.20
C ASP A 119 -9.74 4.62 -7.50
N ILE A 120 -8.70 3.82 -7.39
CA ILE A 120 -7.95 3.28 -8.53
C ILE A 120 -8.35 1.81 -8.72
N ASP A 121 -8.85 1.46 -9.87
CA ASP A 121 -9.23 0.09 -10.19
C ASP A 121 -8.04 -0.88 -10.00
N ASN A 122 -8.32 -2.04 -9.41
CA ASN A 122 -7.32 -3.09 -9.13
C ASN A 122 -6.20 -2.68 -8.15
N PHE A 123 -6.37 -1.61 -7.38
CA PHE A 123 -5.35 -1.12 -6.47
C PHE A 123 -5.88 -0.99 -5.03
N ASP A 124 -5.37 -1.84 -4.15
CA ASP A 124 -5.61 -1.78 -2.72
C ASP A 124 -4.35 -1.30 -1.99
N ILE A 125 -4.52 -0.83 -0.75
CA ILE A 125 -3.40 -0.35 0.06
C ILE A 125 -3.54 -0.77 1.53
N ILE A 126 -2.41 -1.08 2.15
CA ILE A 126 -2.26 -1.21 3.60
C ILE A 126 -1.35 -0.08 4.07
N PHE A 127 -1.86 0.78 4.95
CA PHE A 127 -1.06 1.83 5.57
C PHE A 127 -0.27 1.29 6.76
N SER A 128 0.83 1.96 7.12
CA SER A 128 1.68 1.56 8.24
C SER A 128 0.94 1.55 9.60
N GLY A 129 -0.07 2.39 9.73
CA GLY A 129 -0.77 2.59 11.00
C GLY A 129 0.01 3.52 11.94
N PRO A 130 -0.35 3.53 13.25
CA PRO A 130 0.32 4.36 14.22
C PRO A 130 1.78 3.93 14.45
N TYR A 131 2.57 4.84 14.97
CA TYR A 131 3.98 4.60 15.31
C TYR A 131 4.14 3.34 16.17
N ALA A 132 5.09 2.50 15.78
CA ALA A 132 5.47 1.30 16.52
C ALA A 132 6.86 1.50 17.16
N PRO A 133 7.01 1.25 18.46
CA PRO A 133 8.31 1.41 19.13
C PRO A 133 9.33 0.33 18.74
N ASN A 134 8.87 -0.81 18.21
CA ASN A 134 9.65 -1.98 17.85
C ASN A 134 9.43 -2.43 16.39
N PRO A 135 9.64 -1.56 15.39
CA PRO A 135 9.28 -1.85 14.00
C PRO A 135 10.05 -3.05 13.42
N ALA A 136 11.32 -3.23 13.77
CA ALA A 136 12.12 -4.35 13.27
C ALA A 136 11.60 -5.71 13.78
N GLU A 137 11.17 -5.77 15.04
CA GLU A 137 10.58 -7.00 15.62
C GLU A 137 9.24 -7.33 14.96
N LEU A 138 8.39 -6.33 14.74
CA LEU A 138 7.10 -6.52 14.07
C LEU A 138 7.28 -7.03 12.64
N LEU A 139 8.18 -6.43 11.85
CA LEU A 139 8.47 -6.86 10.48
C LEU A 139 9.20 -8.20 10.42
N GLY A 140 9.92 -8.60 11.48
CA GLY A 140 10.54 -9.91 11.62
C GLY A 140 9.61 -10.98 12.17
N SER A 141 8.36 -10.65 12.47
CA SER A 141 7.40 -11.60 13.07
C SER A 141 6.89 -12.64 12.09
N GLY A 142 6.45 -13.78 12.61
CA GLY A 142 5.76 -14.80 11.81
C GLY A 142 4.52 -14.28 11.11
N LYS A 143 3.79 -13.36 11.75
CA LYS A 143 2.62 -12.71 11.15
C LYS A 143 2.92 -11.96 9.86
N PHE A 144 4.07 -11.30 9.78
CA PHE A 144 4.49 -10.63 8.54
C PHE A 144 4.84 -11.62 7.44
N SER A 145 5.44 -12.76 7.82
CA SER A 145 5.77 -13.83 6.87
C SER A 145 4.55 -14.58 6.32
N GLU A 146 3.43 -14.54 7.04
CA GLU A 146 2.16 -15.19 6.66
C GLU A 146 1.27 -14.32 5.75
N MET A 147 1.58 -13.03 5.61
CA MET A 147 0.90 -12.11 4.71
C MET A 147 1.17 -12.44 3.25
#